data_1e730bcab38d06a1d5648d927200386c
#
_entry.id   1e730bcab38d06a1d5648d927200386c
#
_cell.length_a   1.000
_cell.length_b   1.000
_cell.length_c   1.000
_cell.angle_alpha   90.00
_cell.angle_beta   90.00
_cell.angle_gamma   90.00
#
_symmetry.space_group_name_H-M   'P 1'
#
loop_
_entity.id
_entity.type
_entity.pdbx_description
1 polymer ?
#
loop_
_entity_poly.entity_id
_entity_poly.type
_entity_poly.pdbx_seq_one_letter_code
_entity_poly.pdbx_strand_id
1 'polypeptide(L)'
;MRGVLVEEYTNFGNLKLHECPPPILYPEGVKINIQAAGVSFATSLVVAGKYQRKPPLPFIPGTECAGYVSEVGDNVRGVNVGDRVCAVLDWGGQAEEVVAHAANVFHIPNTLDFNKAICFTNSYLTSYAALVWPHLLNVQKDQVVLVHGATGGVGIAAIEIAKIKGAEVIATV
;
A
#
# COMPACT_ATOMS: atom_id res chain seq x y z
N MET A 1 12.18 -12.63 12.45
CA MET A 1 12.29 -11.65 11.37
C MET A 1 12.61 -10.27 11.90
N ARG A 2 13.22 -9.43 11.11
CA ARG A 2 13.42 -8.03 11.49
C ARG A 2 12.21 -7.18 11.07
N GLY A 3 11.87 -6.21 11.91
CA GLY A 3 10.79 -5.26 11.63
C GLY A 3 10.96 -3.96 12.43
N VAL A 4 10.34 -2.90 11.94
CA VAL A 4 10.27 -1.63 12.67
C VAL A 4 9.16 -1.75 13.71
N LEU A 5 9.51 -1.76 15.00
CA LEU A 5 8.53 -1.94 16.07
C LEU A 5 8.18 -0.60 16.74
N VAL A 6 6.91 -0.31 16.88
CA VAL A 6 6.36 0.83 17.62
C VAL A 6 5.75 0.30 18.91
N GLU A 7 6.48 0.47 20.03
CA GLU A 7 6.03 0.06 21.36
C GLU A 7 5.23 1.18 22.06
N GLU A 8 5.49 2.43 21.68
CA GLU A 8 4.76 3.62 22.11
C GLU A 8 4.67 4.64 20.96
N TYR A 9 3.66 5.48 20.98
CA TYR A 9 3.56 6.54 19.96
C TYR A 9 4.74 7.50 20.05
N THR A 10 5.43 7.68 18.93
CA THR A 10 6.70 8.41 18.88
C THR A 10 6.88 9.18 17.58
N ASN A 11 7.98 9.92 17.46
CA ASN A 11 8.35 10.53 16.19
C ASN A 11 9.01 9.50 15.25
N PHE A 12 8.79 9.66 13.95
CA PHE A 12 9.32 8.77 12.93
C PHE A 12 10.85 8.57 13.01
N GLY A 13 11.59 9.63 13.40
CA GLY A 13 13.04 9.55 13.58
C GLY A 13 13.53 8.70 14.76
N ASN A 14 12.64 8.30 15.66
CA ASN A 14 12.97 7.46 16.81
C ASN A 14 12.78 5.97 16.54
N LEU A 15 12.24 5.60 15.36
CA LEU A 15 12.00 4.21 14.99
C LEU A 15 13.30 3.43 14.89
N LYS A 16 13.27 2.19 15.38
CA LYS A 16 14.39 1.26 15.35
C LYS A 16 13.97 -0.08 14.77
N LEU A 17 14.93 -0.77 14.22
CA LEU A 17 14.76 -2.13 13.76
C LEU A 17 14.90 -3.10 14.95
N HIS A 18 13.96 -4.01 15.07
CA HIS A 18 13.91 -5.01 16.15
C HIS A 18 13.81 -6.42 15.56
N GLU A 19 14.27 -7.41 16.32
CA GLU A 19 13.90 -8.80 16.08
C GLU A 19 12.47 -9.03 16.58
N CYS A 20 11.60 -9.45 15.68
CA CYS A 20 10.19 -9.71 15.94
C CYS A 20 9.83 -11.17 15.63
N PRO A 21 8.85 -11.76 16.31
CA PRO A 21 8.33 -13.07 15.87
C PRO A 21 7.78 -12.98 14.45
N PRO A 22 7.86 -14.06 13.66
CA PRO A 22 7.24 -14.09 12.33
C PRO A 22 5.72 -13.98 12.45
N PRO A 23 5.03 -13.39 11.46
CA PRO A 23 3.59 -13.29 11.47
C PRO A 23 2.95 -14.66 11.34
N ILE A 24 1.83 -14.87 12.04
CA ILE A 24 1.08 -16.14 12.04
C ILE A 24 0.17 -16.16 10.81
N LEU A 25 0.31 -17.21 9.99
CA LEU A 25 -0.58 -17.45 8.86
C LEU A 25 -1.96 -17.89 9.34
N TYR A 26 -3.02 -17.32 8.78
CA TYR A 26 -4.41 -17.72 9.02
C TYR A 26 -5.06 -18.22 7.70
N PRO A 27 -6.21 -18.90 7.75
CA PRO A 27 -6.76 -19.60 6.57
C PRO A 27 -6.97 -18.75 5.32
N GLU A 28 -7.32 -17.46 5.45
CA GLU A 28 -7.50 -16.51 4.35
C GLU A 28 -6.25 -15.64 4.10
N GLY A 29 -5.14 -15.94 4.79
CA GLY A 29 -3.90 -15.17 4.76
C GLY A 29 -2.98 -15.58 3.64
N VAL A 30 -2.23 -14.61 3.13
CA VAL A 30 -1.10 -14.79 2.21
C VAL A 30 0.14 -14.21 2.89
N LYS A 31 1.14 -15.05 3.14
CA LYS A 31 2.41 -14.61 3.70
C LYS A 31 3.33 -14.14 2.58
N ILE A 32 3.89 -12.98 2.75
CA ILE A 32 4.70 -12.30 1.75
C ILE A 32 6.09 -12.01 2.32
N ASN A 33 7.13 -12.47 1.63
CA ASN A 33 8.51 -12.04 1.81
C ASN A 33 8.68 -10.68 1.13
N ILE A 34 8.79 -9.63 1.93
CA ILE A 34 8.78 -8.25 1.47
C ILE A 34 10.10 -7.90 0.77
N GLN A 35 9.99 -7.35 -0.43
CA GLN A 35 11.10 -6.82 -1.22
C GLN A 35 11.10 -5.28 -1.25
N ALA A 36 9.92 -4.69 -1.10
CA ALA A 36 9.74 -3.25 -1.01
C ALA A 36 8.54 -2.92 -0.13
N ALA A 37 8.65 -1.86 0.67
CA ALA A 37 7.58 -1.33 1.51
C ALA A 37 7.47 0.18 1.35
N GLY A 38 6.23 0.69 1.37
CA GLY A 38 5.97 2.10 1.24
C GLY A 38 6.24 2.87 2.54
N VAL A 39 6.77 4.08 2.37
CA VAL A 39 6.87 5.07 3.44
C VAL A 39 6.06 6.30 3.03
N SER A 40 4.97 6.57 3.73
CA SER A 40 4.06 7.66 3.44
C SER A 40 3.96 8.67 4.58
N PHE A 41 3.46 9.87 4.27
CA PHE A 41 3.14 10.85 5.30
C PHE A 41 2.11 10.30 6.32
N ALA A 42 1.11 9.55 5.84
CA ALA A 42 0.13 8.90 6.71
C ALA A 42 0.78 7.95 7.73
N THR A 43 1.80 7.19 7.32
CA THR A 43 2.55 6.31 8.22
C THR A 43 3.19 7.10 9.38
N SER A 44 3.72 8.31 9.11
CA SER A 44 4.30 9.15 10.17
C SER A 44 3.24 9.61 11.20
N LEU A 45 2.02 9.87 10.74
CA LEU A 45 0.90 10.22 11.62
C LEU A 45 0.42 9.01 12.45
N VAL A 46 0.41 7.81 11.87
CA VAL A 46 0.09 6.56 12.58
C VAL A 46 1.08 6.31 13.70
N VAL A 47 2.38 6.39 13.40
CA VAL A 47 3.48 6.24 14.38
C VAL A 47 3.37 7.26 15.52
N ALA A 48 2.99 8.49 15.20
CA ALA A 48 2.81 9.56 16.20
C ALA A 48 1.47 9.49 16.96
N GLY A 49 0.61 8.49 16.67
CA GLY A 49 -0.73 8.39 17.26
C GLY A 49 -1.69 9.51 16.86
N LYS A 50 -1.39 10.22 15.77
CA LYS A 50 -2.16 11.37 15.26
C LYS A 50 -3.05 11.03 14.06
N TYR A 51 -3.02 9.79 13.60
CA TYR A 51 -3.90 9.34 12.51
C TYR A 51 -5.24 8.89 13.06
N GLN A 52 -6.29 8.95 12.22
CA GLN A 52 -7.64 8.56 12.60
C GLN A 52 -7.76 7.07 12.96
N ARG A 53 -6.93 6.21 12.35
CA ARG A 53 -6.85 4.78 12.64
C ARG A 53 -5.56 4.52 13.43
N LYS A 54 -5.74 3.98 14.64
CA LYS A 54 -4.64 3.71 15.57
C LYS A 54 -4.50 2.20 15.76
N PRO A 55 -3.40 1.57 15.27
CA PRO A 55 -3.13 0.18 15.59
C PRO A 55 -2.95 -0.02 17.11
N PRO A 56 -3.30 -1.21 17.64
CA PRO A 56 -2.95 -1.57 19.01
C PRO A 56 -1.43 -1.66 19.17
N LEU A 57 -0.91 -1.14 20.26
CA LEU A 57 0.53 -1.23 20.59
C LEU A 57 0.85 -2.59 21.22
N PRO A 58 2.02 -3.21 20.94
CA PRO A 58 2.99 -2.79 19.94
C PRO A 58 2.55 -3.16 18.51
N PHE A 59 3.02 -2.40 17.49
CA PHE A 59 2.74 -2.72 16.09
C PHE A 59 3.93 -2.42 15.18
N ILE A 60 3.92 -3.04 14.00
CA ILE A 60 4.85 -2.72 12.90
C ILE A 60 4.10 -1.81 11.93
N PRO A 61 4.60 -0.61 11.59
CA PRO A 61 3.94 0.29 10.66
C PRO A 61 4.05 -0.17 9.20
N GLY A 62 3.46 0.60 8.29
CA GLY A 62 3.48 0.34 6.84
C GLY A 62 2.17 -0.27 6.34
N THR A 63 1.51 0.44 5.42
CA THR A 63 0.18 0.10 4.89
C THR A 63 0.24 -0.55 3.52
N GLU A 64 1.45 -0.80 3.01
CA GLU A 64 1.66 -1.38 1.69
C GLU A 64 3.00 -2.09 1.60
N CYS A 65 3.03 -3.16 0.84
CA CYS A 65 4.26 -3.87 0.51
C CYS A 65 4.17 -4.52 -0.87
N ALA A 66 5.33 -4.91 -1.40
CA ALA A 66 5.44 -5.76 -2.58
C ALA A 66 6.55 -6.80 -2.35
N GLY A 67 6.35 -8.02 -2.87
CA GLY A 67 7.29 -9.11 -2.65
C GLY A 67 6.86 -10.42 -3.27
N TYR A 68 7.41 -11.50 -2.76
CA TYR A 68 7.09 -12.86 -3.17
C TYR A 68 6.21 -13.55 -2.14
N VAL A 69 5.21 -14.27 -2.60
CA VAL A 69 4.40 -15.14 -1.74
C VAL A 69 5.26 -16.29 -1.23
N SER A 70 5.34 -16.46 0.08
CA SER A 70 6.08 -17.55 0.73
C SER A 70 5.18 -18.67 1.24
N GLU A 71 3.98 -18.35 1.70
CA GLU A 71 2.99 -19.30 2.18
C GLU A 71 1.58 -18.80 1.88
N VAL A 72 0.63 -19.72 1.74
CA VAL A 72 -0.80 -19.42 1.53
C VAL A 72 -1.65 -20.21 2.50
N GLY A 73 -2.70 -19.59 3.04
CA GLY A 73 -3.66 -20.26 3.91
C GLY A 73 -4.60 -21.20 3.14
N ASP A 74 -5.20 -22.14 3.83
CA ASP A 74 -6.01 -23.24 3.23
C ASP A 74 -7.22 -22.74 2.44
N ASN A 75 -7.76 -21.57 2.78
CA ASN A 75 -8.91 -20.97 2.12
C ASN A 75 -8.53 -20.04 0.95
N VAL A 76 -7.25 -19.78 0.72
CA VAL A 76 -6.79 -18.89 -0.35
C VAL A 76 -6.97 -19.57 -1.72
N ARG A 77 -7.44 -18.82 -2.71
CA ARG A 77 -7.58 -19.26 -4.09
C ARG A 77 -6.99 -18.20 -5.04
N GLY A 78 -6.37 -18.67 -6.11
CA GLY A 78 -5.84 -17.79 -7.15
C GLY A 78 -4.50 -17.11 -6.83
N VAL A 79 -3.91 -17.36 -5.65
CA VAL A 79 -2.56 -16.92 -5.26
C VAL A 79 -1.74 -18.15 -4.90
N ASN A 80 -0.51 -18.24 -5.38
CA ASN A 80 0.38 -19.39 -5.18
C ASN A 80 1.72 -18.96 -4.59
N VAL A 81 2.39 -19.87 -3.91
CA VAL A 81 3.78 -19.67 -3.46
C VAL A 81 4.69 -19.38 -4.67
N GLY A 82 5.52 -18.35 -4.52
CA GLY A 82 6.39 -17.85 -5.58
C GLY A 82 5.80 -16.72 -6.43
N ASP A 83 4.50 -16.45 -6.33
CA ASP A 83 3.87 -15.35 -7.05
C ASP A 83 4.47 -14.00 -6.63
N ARG A 84 4.60 -13.10 -7.61
CA ARG A 84 4.98 -11.72 -7.40
C ARG A 84 3.73 -10.89 -7.14
N VAL A 85 3.69 -10.24 -5.98
CA VAL A 85 2.48 -9.53 -5.54
C VAL A 85 2.81 -8.17 -4.92
N CYS A 86 1.81 -7.29 -4.90
CA CYS A 86 1.73 -6.18 -3.97
C CYS A 86 0.48 -6.35 -3.08
N ALA A 87 0.51 -5.75 -1.90
CA ALA A 87 -0.59 -5.87 -0.94
C ALA A 87 -0.91 -4.55 -0.25
N VAL A 88 -2.21 -4.34 0.00
CA VAL A 88 -2.72 -3.29 0.89
C VAL A 88 -2.85 -3.89 2.28
N LEU A 89 -2.32 -3.19 3.27
CA LEU A 89 -2.26 -3.62 4.66
C LEU A 89 -2.92 -2.58 5.57
N ASP A 90 -3.38 -3.03 6.72
CA ASP A 90 -3.73 -2.11 7.81
C ASP A 90 -2.45 -1.56 8.48
N TRP A 91 -1.47 -2.46 8.70
CA TRP A 91 -0.12 -2.23 9.23
C TRP A 91 0.75 -3.46 8.96
N GLY A 92 2.04 -3.43 9.29
CA GLY A 92 2.93 -4.60 9.16
C GLY A 92 3.89 -4.53 8.00
N GLY A 93 3.77 -3.56 7.08
CA GLY A 93 4.57 -3.52 5.85
C GLY A 93 6.06 -3.21 6.06
N GLN A 94 6.45 -2.61 7.19
CA GLN A 94 7.86 -2.27 7.47
C GLN A 94 8.57 -3.39 8.25
N ALA A 95 8.54 -4.59 7.70
CA ALA A 95 9.20 -5.80 8.18
C ALA A 95 9.73 -6.65 7.02
N GLU A 96 10.41 -7.75 7.31
CA GLU A 96 10.86 -8.72 6.30
C GLU A 96 9.71 -9.58 5.77
N GLU A 97 8.69 -9.83 6.61
CA GLU A 97 7.54 -10.67 6.27
C GLU A 97 6.24 -10.04 6.81
N VAL A 98 5.15 -10.28 6.12
CA VAL A 98 3.80 -9.93 6.55
C VAL A 98 2.80 -10.99 6.11
N VAL A 99 1.68 -11.12 6.81
CA VAL A 99 0.50 -11.86 6.34
C VAL A 99 -0.58 -10.85 5.97
N ALA A 100 -0.97 -10.85 4.70
CA ALA A 100 -2.06 -10.04 4.17
C ALA A 100 -3.30 -10.90 3.93
N HIS A 101 -4.51 -10.33 4.08
CA HIS A 101 -5.72 -11.00 3.64
C HIS A 101 -5.73 -11.14 2.11
N ALA A 102 -6.06 -12.32 1.58
CA ALA A 102 -5.99 -12.64 0.14
C ALA A 102 -6.74 -11.63 -0.75
N ALA A 103 -7.86 -11.08 -0.27
CA ALA A 103 -8.62 -10.05 -1.01
C ALA A 103 -7.86 -8.73 -1.21
N ASN A 104 -6.78 -8.50 -0.46
CA ASN A 104 -5.95 -7.30 -0.52
C ASN A 104 -4.59 -7.56 -1.21
N VAL A 105 -4.43 -8.73 -1.84
CA VAL A 105 -3.21 -9.14 -2.53
C VAL A 105 -3.44 -9.13 -4.03
N PHE A 106 -2.55 -8.47 -4.78
CA PHE A 106 -2.67 -8.26 -6.21
C PHE A 106 -1.41 -8.72 -6.93
N HIS A 107 -1.57 -9.54 -7.97
CA HIS A 107 -0.44 -9.95 -8.82
C HIS A 107 0.16 -8.75 -9.56
N ILE A 108 1.47 -8.77 -9.67
CA ILE A 108 2.21 -7.78 -10.45
C ILE A 108 2.95 -8.44 -11.61
N PRO A 109 3.03 -7.78 -12.79
CA PRO A 109 3.78 -8.31 -13.94
C PRO A 109 5.24 -8.56 -13.61
N ASN A 110 5.85 -9.56 -14.24
CA ASN A 110 7.27 -9.86 -14.06
C ASN A 110 8.18 -8.69 -14.47
N THR A 111 7.72 -7.84 -15.36
CA THR A 111 8.44 -6.65 -15.83
C THR A 111 8.37 -5.45 -14.87
N LEU A 112 7.46 -5.49 -13.88
CA LEU A 112 7.31 -4.40 -12.93
C LEU A 112 8.24 -4.61 -11.72
N ASP A 113 9.08 -3.61 -11.46
CA ASP A 113 9.95 -3.58 -10.28
C ASP A 113 9.12 -3.41 -8.99
N PHE A 114 9.55 -4.06 -7.89
CA PHE A 114 8.83 -4.01 -6.62
C PHE A 114 8.74 -2.60 -6.04
N ASN A 115 9.78 -1.76 -6.21
CA ASN A 115 9.74 -0.37 -5.75
C ASN A 115 8.72 0.48 -6.51
N LYS A 116 8.42 0.13 -7.76
CA LYS A 116 7.33 0.76 -8.52
C LYS A 116 5.98 0.16 -8.17
N ALA A 117 5.94 -1.15 -7.94
CA ALA A 117 4.69 -1.87 -7.65
C ALA A 117 3.99 -1.36 -6.38
N ILE A 118 4.73 -1.00 -5.33
CA ILE A 118 4.14 -0.47 -4.09
C ILE A 118 3.35 0.82 -4.29
N CYS A 119 3.65 1.64 -5.31
CA CYS A 119 2.91 2.86 -5.60
C CYS A 119 1.46 2.58 -6.02
N PHE A 120 1.18 1.39 -6.59
CA PHE A 120 -0.15 1.03 -7.07
C PHE A 120 -1.15 0.83 -5.94
N THR A 121 -0.72 0.34 -4.81
CA THR A 121 -1.60 -0.02 -3.69
C THR A 121 -2.17 1.18 -2.96
N ASN A 122 -1.44 2.27 -2.83
CA ASN A 122 -1.91 3.46 -2.13
C ASN A 122 -2.25 4.59 -3.11
N SER A 123 -1.28 5.06 -3.88
CA SER A 123 -1.44 6.25 -4.72
C SER A 123 -2.41 6.00 -5.88
N TYR A 124 -2.19 4.94 -6.66
CA TYR A 124 -3.02 4.66 -7.83
C TYR A 124 -4.40 4.14 -7.47
N LEU A 125 -4.53 3.27 -6.46
CA LEU A 125 -5.83 2.76 -6.04
C LEU A 125 -6.72 3.89 -5.51
N THR A 126 -6.15 4.80 -4.71
CA THR A 126 -6.87 5.98 -4.21
C THR A 126 -7.34 6.89 -5.35
N SER A 127 -6.45 7.21 -6.28
CA SER A 127 -6.77 8.07 -7.43
C SER A 127 -7.73 7.40 -8.41
N TYR A 128 -7.57 6.09 -8.63
CA TYR A 128 -8.47 5.31 -9.47
C TYR A 128 -9.89 5.29 -8.91
N ALA A 129 -10.04 5.00 -7.62
CA ALA A 129 -11.34 5.02 -6.97
C ALA A 129 -12.01 6.39 -7.12
N ALA A 130 -11.28 7.48 -6.80
CA ALA A 130 -11.81 8.83 -6.88
C ALA A 130 -12.25 9.24 -8.29
N LEU A 131 -11.44 8.92 -9.30
CA LEU A 131 -11.65 9.41 -10.67
C LEU A 131 -12.52 8.50 -11.52
N VAL A 132 -12.56 7.17 -11.24
CA VAL A 132 -13.14 6.19 -12.18
C VAL A 132 -14.43 5.57 -11.66
N TRP A 133 -14.61 5.44 -10.34
CA TRP A 133 -15.83 4.79 -9.83
C TRP A 133 -17.09 5.59 -10.14
N PRO A 134 -18.20 4.91 -10.56
CA PRO A 134 -19.42 5.57 -11.04
C PRO A 134 -20.11 6.49 -10.04
N HIS A 135 -19.92 6.23 -8.73
CA HIS A 135 -20.52 7.04 -7.65
C HIS A 135 -19.58 8.09 -7.09
N LEU A 136 -18.38 8.21 -7.65
CA LEU A 136 -17.45 9.30 -7.35
C LEU A 136 -17.37 10.24 -8.55
N LEU A 137 -16.18 10.70 -8.97
CA LEU A 137 -16.08 11.66 -10.06
C LEU A 137 -16.47 11.07 -11.43
N ASN A 138 -16.23 9.76 -11.64
CA ASN A 138 -16.54 9.05 -12.88
C ASN A 138 -16.10 9.83 -14.14
N VAL A 139 -14.83 10.22 -14.16
CA VAL A 139 -14.26 11.10 -15.19
C VAL A 139 -14.44 10.52 -16.58
N GLN A 140 -14.98 11.35 -17.49
CA GLN A 140 -15.20 11.03 -18.90
C GLN A 140 -14.21 11.76 -19.79
N LYS A 141 -14.10 11.29 -21.04
CA LYS A 141 -13.33 11.94 -22.09
C LYS A 141 -13.79 13.42 -22.27
N ASP A 142 -12.83 14.28 -22.58
CA ASP A 142 -13.02 15.72 -22.83
C ASP A 142 -13.49 16.56 -21.62
N GLN A 143 -13.54 15.97 -20.42
CA GLN A 143 -13.72 16.72 -19.18
C GLN A 143 -12.40 17.36 -18.71
N VAL A 144 -12.49 18.41 -17.90
CA VAL A 144 -11.35 19.07 -17.27
C VAL A 144 -11.26 18.62 -15.81
N VAL A 145 -10.08 18.13 -15.41
CA VAL A 145 -9.80 17.70 -14.04
C VAL A 145 -8.76 18.62 -13.43
N LEU A 146 -9.10 19.30 -12.33
CA LEU A 146 -8.17 20.07 -11.54
C LEU A 146 -7.54 19.20 -10.46
N VAL A 147 -6.21 19.09 -10.45
CA VAL A 147 -5.46 18.31 -9.45
C VAL A 147 -4.61 19.24 -8.60
N HIS A 148 -4.96 19.39 -7.33
CA HIS A 148 -4.16 20.08 -6.32
C HIS A 148 -3.14 19.14 -5.68
N GLY A 149 -1.94 19.67 -5.37
CA GLY A 149 -0.85 18.85 -4.83
C GLY A 149 -0.35 17.83 -5.85
N ALA A 150 -0.25 18.24 -7.11
CA ALA A 150 0.02 17.42 -8.27
C ALA A 150 1.38 16.71 -8.26
N THR A 151 2.33 17.13 -7.42
CA THR A 151 3.65 16.51 -7.25
C THR A 151 3.68 15.37 -6.22
N GLY A 152 2.61 15.19 -5.45
CA GLY A 152 2.47 14.07 -4.51
C GLY A 152 2.10 12.76 -5.22
N GLY A 153 2.34 11.60 -4.59
CA GLY A 153 2.07 10.29 -5.18
C GLY A 153 0.64 10.14 -5.69
N VAL A 154 -0.37 10.55 -4.89
CA VAL A 154 -1.79 10.53 -5.30
C VAL A 154 -2.04 11.51 -6.45
N GLY A 155 -1.42 12.71 -6.42
CA GLY A 155 -1.57 13.71 -7.48
C GLY A 155 -1.00 13.25 -8.82
N ILE A 156 0.19 12.66 -8.82
CA ILE A 156 0.82 12.08 -10.03
C ILE A 156 -0.08 10.98 -10.61
N ALA A 157 -0.53 10.05 -9.77
CA ALA A 157 -1.42 8.97 -10.19
C ALA A 157 -2.75 9.52 -10.75
N ALA A 158 -3.31 10.57 -10.14
CA ALA A 158 -4.52 11.20 -10.62
C ALA A 158 -4.34 11.83 -12.02
N ILE A 159 -3.21 12.50 -12.26
CA ILE A 159 -2.88 13.08 -13.58
C ILE A 159 -2.82 11.98 -14.63
N GLU A 160 -2.10 10.89 -14.36
CA GLU A 160 -1.95 9.78 -15.32
C GLU A 160 -3.30 9.11 -15.61
N ILE A 161 -4.09 8.80 -14.59
CA ILE A 161 -5.41 8.19 -14.75
C ILE A 161 -6.36 9.12 -15.54
N ALA A 162 -6.42 10.40 -15.20
CA ALA A 162 -7.25 11.36 -15.90
C ALA A 162 -6.87 11.45 -17.39
N LYS A 163 -5.58 11.48 -17.72
CA LYS A 163 -5.10 11.46 -19.11
C LYS A 163 -5.45 10.16 -19.84
N ILE A 164 -5.32 9.00 -19.17
CA ILE A 164 -5.75 7.70 -19.75
C ILE A 164 -7.25 7.71 -20.05
N LYS A 165 -8.05 8.39 -19.23
CA LYS A 165 -9.51 8.57 -19.46
C LYS A 165 -9.83 9.57 -20.56
N GLY A 166 -8.83 10.26 -21.12
CA GLY A 166 -9.00 11.26 -22.17
C GLY A 166 -9.44 12.64 -21.66
N ALA A 167 -9.26 12.90 -20.38
CA ALA A 167 -9.55 14.21 -19.78
C ALA A 167 -8.38 15.19 -19.97
N GLU A 168 -8.69 16.48 -20.00
CA GLU A 168 -7.72 17.55 -19.85
C GLU A 168 -7.36 17.73 -18.36
N VAL A 169 -6.09 18.00 -18.06
CA VAL A 169 -5.64 18.12 -16.68
C VAL A 169 -5.01 19.50 -16.43
N ILE A 170 -5.53 20.18 -15.41
CA ILE A 170 -4.93 21.37 -14.82
C ILE A 170 -4.30 20.95 -13.47
N ALA A 171 -3.00 21.17 -13.32
CA ALA A 171 -2.24 20.76 -12.14
C ALA A 171 -1.70 21.97 -11.37
N THR A 172 -1.82 21.95 -10.06
CA THR A 172 -1.22 22.94 -9.16
C THR A 172 -0.30 22.29 -8.14
N VAL A 173 0.74 22.96 -7.74
CA VAL A 173 1.77 22.54 -6.75
C VAL A 173 1.76 23.47 -5.55
#